data_edcbb73b0f6d09243f0cc73cf1172134
#
_entry.id   edcbb73b0f6d09243f0cc73cf1172134
#
_cell.length_a   1.000
_cell.length_b   1.000
_cell.length_c   1.000
_cell.angle_alpha   90.00
_cell.angle_beta   90.00
_cell.angle_gamma   90.00
#
_symmetry.space_group_name_H-M   'P 1'
#
loop_
_entity.id
_entity.type
_entity.pdbx_description
1 polymer ?
#
loop_
_entity_poly.entity_id
_entity_poly.type
_entity_poly.pdbx_seq_one_letter_code
_entity_poly.pdbx_strand_id
1 'polypeptide(L)'
;MSQTSSARLYAHAQRVIPGGVNSPVRAFGSVGGTPPFIDRARGSRLWDVDGRSYIDYVMSWGPLIHGHAPSGLTKALRKAAQRGTSFGAPTAVEVELARLVCRLVPSIDRVRFVNSGTEATMSAIRVARASTGHDTIIKFAGCYHGHGDSFLVQAGSGATTLGIPTSPGVSRSHAANTAIASYNDLESVKKVARKHRHKIAAIIVEPIAGNMGIVPPAPGFLKGLRALCDRHGIVLIFDEVISGFRASKGGAQALVGIKPDLTCLGKIIGGGLPVGAYGGRTDLMEMVAPVGPVYQAGTLSGNPLAMTAGVWALSNLSAPLYRKLQKLSTRLVSGFQHAAKSNGIAVTINASGSVLTPFFSSQPVTNYASATAADTEMYAAFFNGMLQQGIYPPPSQFEGWFLSAAHSAVSYTHLRAHETEAELVCRLLLEK
;
A
#
# COMPACT_ATOMS: atom_id res chain seq x y z
N MET A 1 -24.72 6.54 29.27
CA MET A 1 -24.90 5.77 28.02
C MET A 1 -24.15 4.44 28.16
N SER A 2 -24.77 3.29 27.81
CA SER A 2 -24.06 2.00 27.88
C SER A 2 -22.93 1.99 26.84
N GLN A 3 -21.78 1.46 27.25
CA GLN A 3 -20.62 1.31 26.36
C GLN A 3 -20.95 0.39 25.17
N THR A 4 -20.57 0.76 23.92
CA THR A 4 -20.78 -0.07 22.72
C THR A 4 -20.00 -1.36 22.81
N SER A 5 -20.40 -2.40 22.02
CA SER A 5 -19.67 -3.68 21.93
C SER A 5 -18.25 -3.47 21.38
N SER A 6 -18.05 -2.60 20.39
CA SER A 6 -16.73 -2.22 19.89
C SER A 6 -15.84 -1.63 20.98
N ALA A 7 -16.35 -0.72 21.83
CA ALA A 7 -15.57 -0.12 22.91
C ALA A 7 -15.17 -1.17 23.97
N ARG A 8 -16.05 -2.09 24.33
CA ARG A 8 -15.75 -3.21 25.25
C ARG A 8 -14.69 -4.15 24.68
N LEU A 9 -14.82 -4.50 23.42
CA LEU A 9 -13.84 -5.35 22.71
C LEU A 9 -12.49 -4.65 22.62
N TYR A 10 -12.45 -3.35 22.32
CA TYR A 10 -11.20 -2.60 22.23
C TYR A 10 -10.49 -2.54 23.60
N ALA A 11 -11.22 -2.25 24.69
CA ALA A 11 -10.68 -2.28 26.04
C ALA A 11 -10.14 -3.68 26.42
N HIS A 12 -10.81 -4.75 25.99
CA HIS A 12 -10.32 -6.11 26.19
C HIS A 12 -9.07 -6.39 25.33
N ALA A 13 -9.09 -6.01 24.05
CA ALA A 13 -7.97 -6.20 23.13
C ALA A 13 -6.69 -5.52 23.64
N GLN A 14 -6.80 -4.31 24.22
CA GLN A 14 -5.66 -3.59 24.79
C GLN A 14 -4.95 -4.33 25.93
N ARG A 15 -5.64 -5.28 26.60
CA ARG A 15 -5.05 -6.10 27.68
C ARG A 15 -4.21 -7.26 27.13
N VAL A 16 -4.47 -7.71 25.90
CA VAL A 16 -3.88 -8.93 25.33
C VAL A 16 -3.09 -8.69 24.03
N ILE A 17 -3.31 -7.54 23.40
CA ILE A 17 -2.62 -7.12 22.16
C ILE A 17 -2.06 -5.72 22.38
N PRO A 18 -0.79 -5.44 22.13
CA PRO A 18 -0.22 -4.10 22.25
C PRO A 18 -1.04 -3.05 21.50
N GLY A 19 -1.58 -2.05 22.21
CA GLY A 19 -2.46 -1.04 21.66
C GLY A 19 -3.81 -1.56 21.13
N GLY A 20 -4.17 -2.83 21.42
CA GLY A 20 -5.43 -3.47 21.00
C GLY A 20 -5.51 -3.83 19.51
N VAL A 21 -4.40 -3.73 18.75
CA VAL A 21 -4.37 -3.91 17.30
C VAL A 21 -3.10 -4.61 16.83
N ASN A 22 -3.16 -5.30 15.68
CA ASN A 22 -2.02 -5.94 15.04
C ASN A 22 -1.33 -5.06 13.97
N SER A 23 -1.75 -3.78 13.86
CA SER A 23 -1.09 -2.76 13.03
C SER A 23 -1.43 -1.38 13.56
N PRO A 24 -0.43 -0.48 13.77
CA PRO A 24 -0.59 0.73 14.59
C PRO A 24 -1.71 1.68 14.14
N VAL A 25 -1.86 1.87 12.83
CA VAL A 25 -2.85 2.82 12.27
C VAL A 25 -4.30 2.43 12.59
N ARG A 26 -4.55 1.14 12.86
CA ARG A 26 -5.88 0.62 13.21
C ARG A 26 -6.37 1.06 14.60
N ALA A 27 -5.47 1.56 15.45
CA ALA A 27 -5.80 2.06 16.79
C ALA A 27 -6.40 3.48 16.79
N PHE A 28 -6.56 4.13 15.64
CA PHE A 28 -7.09 5.49 15.49
C PHE A 28 -6.25 6.57 16.20
N GLY A 29 -4.97 6.31 16.46
CA GLY A 29 -4.10 7.22 17.20
C GLY A 29 -3.99 8.63 16.61
N SER A 30 -4.08 8.78 15.27
CA SER A 30 -4.00 10.07 14.59
C SER A 30 -5.34 10.79 14.37
N VAL A 31 -6.45 10.10 14.58
CA VAL A 31 -7.80 10.66 14.34
C VAL A 31 -8.68 10.67 15.59
N GLY A 32 -8.23 9.98 16.65
CA GLY A 32 -8.97 9.84 17.88
C GLY A 32 -10.18 8.91 17.78
N GLY A 33 -10.88 8.76 18.89
CA GLY A 33 -12.07 7.90 18.97
C GLY A 33 -11.76 6.43 19.20
N THR A 34 -12.79 5.61 19.07
CA THR A 34 -12.71 4.14 19.26
C THR A 34 -12.88 3.45 17.90
N PRO A 35 -11.94 2.59 17.50
CA PRO A 35 -12.07 1.87 16.24
C PRO A 35 -13.27 0.90 16.29
N PRO A 36 -14.09 0.84 15.23
CA PRO A 36 -15.14 -0.16 15.11
C PRO A 36 -14.55 -1.56 14.97
N PHE A 37 -15.07 -2.53 15.70
CA PHE A 37 -14.73 -3.93 15.54
C PHE A 37 -15.63 -4.55 14.47
N ILE A 38 -15.02 -4.99 13.37
CA ILE A 38 -15.75 -5.44 12.19
C ILE A 38 -16.13 -6.92 12.36
N ASP A 39 -17.43 -7.19 12.19
CA ASP A 39 -18.01 -8.55 12.21
C ASP A 39 -17.94 -9.19 10.82
N ARG A 40 -18.36 -8.47 9.78
CA ARG A 40 -18.42 -8.99 8.41
C ARG A 40 -18.27 -7.90 7.37
N ALA A 41 -17.96 -8.32 6.14
CA ALA A 41 -17.84 -7.41 5.00
C ALA A 41 -18.35 -8.05 3.72
N ARG A 42 -18.97 -7.25 2.83
CA ARG A 42 -19.40 -7.69 1.50
C ARG A 42 -19.43 -6.53 0.51
N GLY A 43 -18.90 -6.77 -0.68
CA GLY A 43 -18.85 -5.73 -1.73
C GLY A 43 -17.98 -4.55 -1.30
N SER A 44 -18.58 -3.36 -1.20
CA SER A 44 -17.92 -2.13 -0.73
C SER A 44 -18.28 -1.77 0.72
N ARG A 45 -18.88 -2.69 1.49
CA ARG A 45 -19.39 -2.39 2.83
C ARG A 45 -18.76 -3.27 3.91
N LEU A 46 -18.59 -2.67 5.09
CA LEU A 46 -18.27 -3.29 6.36
C LEU A 46 -19.50 -3.22 7.29
N TRP A 47 -19.60 -4.16 8.22
CA TRP A 47 -20.53 -4.11 9.35
C TRP A 47 -19.75 -4.38 10.62
N ASP A 48 -19.92 -3.52 11.61
CA ASP A 48 -19.32 -3.72 12.92
C ASP A 48 -20.19 -4.62 13.82
N VAL A 49 -19.64 -4.99 14.98
CA VAL A 49 -20.31 -5.81 16.00
C VAL A 49 -21.49 -5.11 16.68
N ASP A 50 -21.63 -3.80 16.47
CA ASP A 50 -22.77 -3.00 16.96
C ASP A 50 -23.88 -2.88 15.90
N GLY A 51 -23.72 -3.55 14.73
CA GLY A 51 -24.69 -3.59 13.64
C GLY A 51 -24.64 -2.39 12.69
N ARG A 52 -23.71 -1.44 12.88
CA ARG A 52 -23.55 -0.28 11.99
C ARG A 52 -22.89 -0.72 10.67
N SER A 53 -23.30 -0.12 9.57
CA SER A 53 -22.71 -0.38 8.26
C SER A 53 -21.93 0.82 7.75
N TYR A 54 -20.81 0.56 7.07
CA TYR A 54 -19.93 1.59 6.52
C TYR A 54 -19.63 1.29 5.06
N ILE A 55 -19.54 2.34 4.22
CA ILE A 55 -18.89 2.24 2.91
C ILE A 55 -17.38 2.29 3.14
N ASP A 56 -16.67 1.26 2.73
CA ASP A 56 -15.26 1.08 3.00
C ASP A 56 -14.38 1.65 1.89
N TYR A 57 -13.63 2.70 2.21
CA TYR A 57 -12.58 3.26 1.34
C TYR A 57 -11.17 2.86 1.76
N VAL A 58 -11.02 2.06 2.81
CA VAL A 58 -9.75 1.44 3.20
C VAL A 58 -9.47 0.18 2.38
N MET A 59 -10.51 -0.62 2.08
CA MET A 59 -10.41 -1.86 1.29
C MET A 59 -9.24 -2.74 1.72
N SER A 60 -9.09 -2.89 3.06
CA SER A 60 -8.00 -3.64 3.69
C SER A 60 -6.59 -3.14 3.30
N TRP A 61 -6.42 -1.83 3.08
CA TRP A 61 -5.17 -1.19 2.65
C TRP A 61 -4.75 -1.55 1.22
N GLY A 62 -5.73 -1.85 0.36
CA GLY A 62 -5.53 -1.99 -1.08
C GLY A 62 -5.67 -3.38 -1.72
N PRO A 63 -5.62 -4.53 -1.03
CA PRO A 63 -5.73 -5.83 -1.69
C PRO A 63 -7.08 -6.09 -2.37
N LEU A 64 -8.16 -5.45 -1.93
CA LEU A 64 -9.51 -5.81 -2.31
C LEU A 64 -10.00 -5.02 -3.54
N ILE A 65 -9.28 -5.08 -4.65
CA ILE A 65 -9.67 -4.42 -5.92
C ILE A 65 -11.02 -4.90 -6.45
N HIS A 66 -11.42 -6.13 -6.14
CA HIS A 66 -12.71 -6.73 -6.51
C HIS A 66 -13.80 -6.51 -5.45
N GLY A 67 -13.48 -5.91 -4.30
CA GLY A 67 -14.38 -5.76 -3.15
C GLY A 67 -14.27 -6.91 -2.15
N HIS A 68 -15.04 -6.81 -1.07
CA HIS A 68 -15.12 -7.82 -0.03
C HIS A 68 -15.92 -9.06 -0.48
N ALA A 69 -15.42 -10.23 -0.14
CA ALA A 69 -16.07 -11.54 -0.31
C ALA A 69 -16.75 -11.73 -1.70
N PRO A 70 -16.04 -11.46 -2.83
CA PRO A 70 -16.63 -11.74 -4.14
C PRO A 70 -16.92 -13.23 -4.29
N SER A 71 -18.10 -13.57 -4.82
CA SER A 71 -18.61 -14.94 -4.84
C SER A 71 -17.68 -15.94 -5.54
N GLY A 72 -17.02 -15.51 -6.62
CA GLY A 72 -16.05 -16.35 -7.33
C GLY A 72 -14.83 -16.70 -6.49
N LEU A 73 -14.29 -15.73 -5.74
CA LEU A 73 -13.17 -15.97 -4.83
C LEU A 73 -13.55 -16.89 -3.67
N THR A 74 -14.68 -16.62 -3.02
CA THR A 74 -15.16 -17.45 -1.90
C THR A 74 -15.43 -18.89 -2.33
N LYS A 75 -15.96 -19.10 -3.54
CA LYS A 75 -16.15 -20.46 -4.12
C LYS A 75 -14.80 -21.15 -4.37
N ALA A 76 -13.83 -20.44 -4.95
CA ALA A 76 -12.49 -20.96 -5.22
C ALA A 76 -11.77 -21.37 -3.93
N LEU A 77 -11.79 -20.48 -2.91
CA LEU A 77 -11.17 -20.75 -1.61
C LEU A 77 -11.82 -21.93 -0.88
N ARG A 78 -13.16 -22.03 -0.89
CA ARG A 78 -13.88 -23.19 -0.30
C ARG A 78 -13.44 -24.50 -0.95
N LYS A 79 -13.35 -24.54 -2.29
CA LYS A 79 -12.86 -25.71 -3.02
C LYS A 79 -11.41 -26.05 -2.71
N ALA A 80 -10.53 -25.04 -2.60
CA ALA A 80 -9.13 -25.24 -2.26
C ALA A 80 -8.98 -25.77 -0.83
N ALA A 81 -9.69 -25.18 0.15
CA ALA A 81 -9.64 -25.58 1.55
C ALA A 81 -10.06 -27.05 1.79
N GLN A 82 -11.00 -27.59 0.99
CA GLN A 82 -11.40 -29.00 1.05
C GLN A 82 -10.27 -29.97 0.67
N ARG A 83 -9.22 -29.47 -0.03
CA ARG A 83 -8.06 -30.27 -0.45
C ARG A 83 -6.86 -30.15 0.48
N GLY A 84 -6.96 -29.31 1.50
CA GLY A 84 -5.89 -28.97 2.44
C GLY A 84 -5.41 -27.53 2.31
N THR A 85 -4.82 -27.02 3.40
CA THR A 85 -4.44 -25.61 3.51
C THR A 85 -2.93 -25.38 3.37
N SER A 86 -2.11 -26.43 3.58
CA SER A 86 -0.65 -26.38 3.48
C SER A 86 -0.09 -27.79 3.34
N PHE A 87 0.93 -27.98 2.50
CA PHE A 87 1.44 -29.32 2.19
C PHE A 87 2.93 -29.52 2.50
N GLY A 88 3.69 -28.44 2.69
CA GLY A 88 5.15 -28.52 2.78
C GLY A 88 5.81 -29.05 1.49
N ALA A 89 5.11 -28.97 0.36
CA ALA A 89 5.52 -29.46 -0.95
C ALA A 89 5.00 -28.51 -2.04
N PRO A 90 5.63 -28.46 -3.24
CA PRO A 90 5.20 -27.60 -4.33
C PRO A 90 3.82 -28.01 -4.86
N THR A 91 3.09 -27.02 -5.38
CA THR A 91 1.73 -27.19 -5.90
C THR A 91 1.60 -26.66 -7.33
N ALA A 92 0.68 -27.21 -8.11
CA ALA A 92 0.41 -26.73 -9.46
C ALA A 92 -0.10 -25.29 -9.49
N VAL A 93 -0.84 -24.86 -8.46
CA VAL A 93 -1.40 -23.50 -8.38
C VAL A 93 -0.30 -22.43 -8.16
N GLU A 94 0.82 -22.77 -7.55
CA GLU A 94 2.00 -21.87 -7.48
C GLU A 94 2.56 -21.56 -8.88
N VAL A 95 2.67 -22.62 -9.72
CA VAL A 95 3.13 -22.47 -11.10
C VAL A 95 2.16 -21.63 -11.92
N GLU A 96 0.85 -21.82 -11.72
CA GLU A 96 -0.19 -21.05 -12.39
C GLU A 96 -0.08 -19.55 -12.02
N LEU A 97 0.02 -19.22 -10.73
CA LEU A 97 0.18 -17.83 -10.29
C LEU A 97 1.50 -17.22 -10.77
N ALA A 98 2.60 -17.98 -10.73
CA ALA A 98 3.91 -17.51 -11.23
C ALA A 98 3.83 -17.14 -12.72
N ARG A 99 3.23 -17.98 -13.57
CA ARG A 99 3.01 -17.70 -14.99
C ARG A 99 2.15 -16.45 -15.21
N LEU A 100 1.11 -16.25 -14.40
CA LEU A 100 0.28 -15.04 -14.45
C LEU A 100 1.10 -13.79 -14.13
N VAL A 101 1.88 -13.82 -13.08
CA VAL A 101 2.73 -12.69 -12.66
C VAL A 101 3.76 -12.36 -13.74
N CYS A 102 4.53 -13.33 -14.22
CA CYS A 102 5.54 -13.13 -15.28
C CYS A 102 4.91 -12.59 -16.58
N ARG A 103 3.70 -13.04 -16.92
CA ARG A 103 3.00 -12.55 -18.12
C ARG A 103 2.48 -11.12 -17.97
N LEU A 104 2.08 -10.72 -16.77
CA LEU A 104 1.41 -9.43 -16.52
C LEU A 104 2.40 -8.31 -16.20
N VAL A 105 3.49 -8.61 -15.50
CA VAL A 105 4.44 -7.60 -15.00
C VAL A 105 5.67 -7.56 -15.91
N PRO A 106 5.92 -6.44 -16.63
CA PRO A 106 6.90 -6.39 -17.73
C PRO A 106 8.36 -6.65 -17.36
N SER A 107 8.74 -6.47 -16.10
CA SER A 107 10.12 -6.67 -15.61
C SER A 107 10.37 -8.04 -15.01
N ILE A 108 9.34 -8.87 -14.84
CA ILE A 108 9.47 -10.13 -14.11
C ILE A 108 9.61 -11.30 -15.08
N ASP A 109 10.83 -11.81 -15.22
CA ASP A 109 11.12 -13.06 -15.93
C ASP A 109 10.88 -14.27 -15.02
N ARG A 110 11.26 -14.14 -13.72
CA ARG A 110 11.08 -15.15 -12.68
C ARG A 110 10.58 -14.51 -11.38
N VAL A 111 9.79 -15.26 -10.61
CA VAL A 111 9.18 -14.80 -9.37
C VAL A 111 9.35 -15.81 -8.23
N ARG A 112 9.51 -15.32 -7.01
CA ARG A 112 9.48 -16.10 -5.78
C ARG A 112 8.38 -15.56 -4.87
N PHE A 113 7.51 -16.46 -4.37
CA PHE A 113 6.46 -16.11 -3.42
C PHE A 113 6.97 -16.16 -1.98
N VAL A 114 6.43 -15.26 -1.18
CA VAL A 114 6.62 -15.09 0.26
C VAL A 114 5.29 -14.73 0.90
N ASN A 115 5.25 -14.49 2.23
CA ASN A 115 3.96 -14.29 2.93
C ASN A 115 3.57 -12.82 3.12
N SER A 116 4.45 -11.88 2.85
CA SER A 116 4.19 -10.44 3.04
C SER A 116 5.01 -9.56 2.10
N GLY A 117 4.59 -8.30 1.94
CA GLY A 117 5.40 -7.28 1.26
C GLY A 117 6.74 -7.04 1.95
N THR A 118 6.79 -7.13 3.29
CA THR A 118 8.04 -7.02 4.06
C THR A 118 9.04 -8.10 3.68
N GLU A 119 8.61 -9.35 3.60
CA GLU A 119 9.46 -10.45 3.17
C GLU A 119 9.94 -10.29 1.72
N ALA A 120 9.07 -9.76 0.85
CA ALA A 120 9.40 -9.50 -0.56
C ALA A 120 10.52 -8.45 -0.66
N THR A 121 10.39 -7.32 0.01
CA THR A 121 11.37 -6.23 -0.03
C THR A 121 12.68 -6.61 0.66
N MET A 122 12.62 -7.30 1.82
CA MET A 122 13.81 -7.85 2.49
C MET A 122 14.58 -8.80 1.57
N SER A 123 13.89 -9.66 0.84
CA SER A 123 14.51 -10.62 -0.06
C SER A 123 15.09 -9.93 -1.29
N ALA A 124 14.38 -8.96 -1.86
CA ALA A 124 14.86 -8.20 -3.01
C ALA A 124 16.16 -7.44 -2.71
N ILE A 125 16.27 -6.75 -1.55
CA ILE A 125 17.53 -6.08 -1.19
C ILE A 125 18.65 -7.06 -0.90
N ARG A 126 18.35 -8.27 -0.37
CA ARG A 126 19.36 -9.31 -0.16
C ARG A 126 19.93 -9.80 -1.49
N VAL A 127 19.09 -10.02 -2.49
CA VAL A 127 19.51 -10.34 -3.87
C VAL A 127 20.36 -9.20 -4.44
N ALA A 128 19.91 -7.95 -4.33
CA ALA A 128 20.64 -6.80 -4.83
C ALA A 128 22.03 -6.64 -4.18
N ARG A 129 22.11 -6.82 -2.86
CA ARG A 129 23.42 -6.80 -2.14
C ARG A 129 24.33 -7.92 -2.61
N ALA A 130 23.80 -9.13 -2.76
CA ALA A 130 24.60 -10.28 -3.20
C ALA A 130 25.07 -10.12 -4.65
N SER A 131 24.24 -9.57 -5.54
CA SER A 131 24.60 -9.39 -6.95
C SER A 131 25.63 -8.28 -7.19
N THR A 132 25.65 -7.26 -6.35
CA THR A 132 26.54 -6.09 -6.50
C THR A 132 27.78 -6.17 -5.63
N GLY A 133 27.79 -7.00 -4.59
CA GLY A 133 28.82 -7.01 -3.55
C GLY A 133 28.83 -5.75 -2.68
N HIS A 134 27.76 -4.97 -2.67
CA HIS A 134 27.62 -3.72 -1.94
C HIS A 134 26.54 -3.81 -0.87
N ASP A 135 26.62 -2.98 0.20
CA ASP A 135 25.73 -3.06 1.36
C ASP A 135 24.68 -1.94 1.43
N THR A 136 25.02 -0.76 0.92
CA THR A 136 24.17 0.43 1.07
C THR A 136 22.98 0.39 0.13
N ILE A 137 21.81 0.70 0.66
CA ILE A 137 20.60 0.95 -0.14
C ILE A 137 20.20 2.42 -0.06
N ILE A 138 19.62 2.95 -1.11
CA ILE A 138 18.92 4.24 -1.10
C ILE A 138 17.43 3.98 -1.08
N LYS A 139 16.71 4.58 -0.13
CA LYS A 139 15.25 4.67 -0.10
C LYS A 139 14.82 6.14 0.00
N PHE A 140 13.51 6.38 -0.03
CA PHE A 140 12.96 7.73 -0.01
C PHE A 140 12.24 8.04 1.30
N ALA A 141 12.41 9.27 1.80
CA ALA A 141 11.67 9.76 2.95
C ALA A 141 10.16 9.65 2.69
N GLY A 142 9.41 9.18 3.69
CA GLY A 142 7.97 8.95 3.57
C GLY A 142 7.56 7.64 2.90
N CYS A 143 8.43 6.97 2.13
CA CYS A 143 8.15 5.65 1.57
C CYS A 143 8.30 4.54 2.63
N TYR A 144 7.44 3.53 2.52
CA TYR A 144 7.43 2.37 3.40
C TYR A 144 7.62 1.07 2.62
N HIS A 145 8.59 0.28 3.03
CA HIS A 145 8.97 -0.96 2.36
C HIS A 145 8.88 -2.17 3.31
N GLY A 146 7.95 -2.14 4.24
CA GLY A 146 7.83 -3.14 5.29
C GLY A 146 8.65 -2.80 6.54
N HIS A 147 8.61 -3.71 7.53
CA HIS A 147 9.20 -3.50 8.85
C HIS A 147 10.50 -4.27 9.06
N GLY A 148 11.22 -4.60 7.99
CA GLY A 148 12.59 -5.08 8.10
C GLY A 148 13.53 -3.95 8.51
N ASP A 149 14.56 -4.25 9.31
CA ASP A 149 15.45 -3.28 9.95
C ASP A 149 16.05 -2.25 8.97
N SER A 150 16.42 -2.70 7.76
CA SER A 150 16.94 -1.81 6.71
C SER A 150 15.94 -0.74 6.25
N PHE A 151 14.65 -0.88 6.55
CA PHE A 151 13.60 0.03 6.06
C PHE A 151 13.01 0.94 7.14
N LEU A 152 13.26 0.65 8.42
CA LEU A 152 12.70 1.42 9.55
C LEU A 152 13.48 2.72 9.85
N VAL A 153 14.22 3.22 8.87
CA VAL A 153 14.87 4.53 8.90
C VAL A 153 14.00 5.52 8.12
N GLN A 154 13.48 6.55 8.75
CA GLN A 154 12.54 7.52 8.17
C GLN A 154 11.42 6.85 7.36
N ALA A 155 10.78 5.85 7.96
CA ALA A 155 9.71 5.08 7.32
C ALA A 155 8.41 5.91 7.19
N GLY A 156 7.52 5.49 6.26
CA GLY A 156 6.30 6.19 5.86
C GLY A 156 5.18 6.25 6.90
N SER A 157 3.91 6.14 6.49
CA SER A 157 2.69 6.50 7.25
C SER A 157 2.63 5.99 8.69
N GLY A 158 3.03 4.75 8.95
CA GLY A 158 3.03 4.18 10.30
C GLY A 158 4.00 4.88 11.25
N ALA A 159 5.24 5.13 10.82
CA ALA A 159 6.24 5.85 11.60
C ALA A 159 5.92 7.35 11.69
N THR A 160 5.38 7.94 10.64
CA THR A 160 4.92 9.34 10.63
C THR A 160 3.76 9.54 11.60
N THR A 161 2.79 8.63 11.60
CA THR A 161 1.66 8.65 12.53
C THR A 161 2.11 8.57 13.99
N LEU A 162 3.20 7.84 14.28
CA LEU A 162 3.77 7.72 15.62
C LEU A 162 4.84 8.80 15.93
N GLY A 163 5.22 9.63 14.96
CA GLY A 163 6.27 10.65 15.13
C GLY A 163 7.68 10.09 15.32
N ILE A 164 7.93 8.83 14.91
CA ILE A 164 9.21 8.13 15.13
C ILE A 164 10.00 8.06 13.82
N PRO A 165 11.09 8.82 13.64
CA PRO A 165 11.88 8.81 12.41
C PRO A 165 12.71 7.55 12.20
N THR A 166 13.07 6.84 13.29
CA THR A 166 13.76 5.55 13.28
C THR A 166 13.21 4.72 14.43
N SER A 167 12.81 3.46 14.16
CA SER A 167 12.27 2.61 15.20
C SER A 167 13.35 2.26 16.25
N PRO A 168 13.07 2.40 17.55
CA PRO A 168 13.90 1.80 18.58
C PRO A 168 14.09 0.29 18.34
N GLY A 169 15.28 -0.23 18.63
CA GLY A 169 15.63 -1.63 18.39
C GLY A 169 16.29 -1.91 17.04
N VAL A 170 16.23 -1.01 16.08
CA VAL A 170 17.04 -1.09 14.85
C VAL A 170 18.49 -0.79 15.19
N SER A 171 19.39 -1.74 14.89
CA SER A 171 20.81 -1.57 15.19
C SER A 171 21.45 -0.45 14.35
N ARG A 172 22.45 0.23 14.91
CA ARG A 172 23.17 1.31 14.21
C ARG A 172 23.81 0.83 12.90
N SER A 173 24.28 -0.40 12.85
CA SER A 173 24.88 -1.00 11.64
C SER A 173 23.85 -1.18 10.52
N HIS A 174 22.62 -1.60 10.83
CA HIS A 174 21.54 -1.66 9.83
C HIS A 174 21.15 -0.27 9.34
N ALA A 175 20.99 0.69 10.25
CA ALA A 175 20.65 2.08 9.90
C ALA A 175 21.74 2.74 9.05
N ALA A 176 23.04 2.48 9.32
CA ALA A 176 24.17 3.04 8.58
C ALA A 176 24.21 2.63 7.11
N ASN A 177 23.65 1.46 6.78
CA ASN A 177 23.58 0.94 5.41
C ASN A 177 22.29 1.36 4.67
N THR A 178 21.52 2.31 5.22
CA THR A 178 20.32 2.85 4.57
C THR A 178 20.47 4.35 4.41
N ALA A 179 20.65 4.80 3.18
CA ALA A 179 20.73 6.22 2.83
C ALA A 179 19.35 6.71 2.40
N ILE A 180 19.01 7.94 2.82
CA ILE A 180 17.69 8.54 2.57
C ILE A 180 17.84 9.67 1.54
N ALA A 181 16.97 9.65 0.53
CA ALA A 181 16.80 10.71 -0.45
C ALA A 181 15.38 11.30 -0.39
N SER A 182 15.18 12.48 -0.95
CA SER A 182 13.84 13.07 -1.11
C SER A 182 13.14 12.49 -2.33
N TYR A 183 11.88 12.10 -2.18
CA TYR A 183 11.05 11.66 -3.30
C TYR A 183 10.78 12.83 -4.25
N ASN A 184 10.75 12.57 -5.56
CA ASN A 184 10.62 13.59 -6.62
C ASN A 184 11.78 14.60 -6.72
N ASP A 185 12.92 14.35 -6.06
CA ASP A 185 14.12 15.17 -6.12
C ASP A 185 15.33 14.34 -6.59
N LEU A 186 15.61 14.38 -7.89
CA LEU A 186 16.72 13.63 -8.49
C LEU A 186 18.10 14.18 -8.05
N GLU A 187 18.21 15.46 -7.72
CA GLU A 187 19.47 16.04 -7.24
C GLU A 187 19.78 15.55 -5.81
N SER A 188 18.78 15.41 -4.96
CA SER A 188 18.93 14.73 -3.67
C SER A 188 19.49 13.31 -3.85
N VAL A 189 18.94 12.52 -4.79
CA VAL A 189 19.42 11.16 -5.07
C VAL A 189 20.89 11.19 -5.54
N LYS A 190 21.24 12.08 -6.47
CA LYS A 190 22.63 12.22 -6.98
C LYS A 190 23.59 12.62 -5.86
N LYS A 191 23.18 13.52 -4.96
CA LYS A 191 23.98 13.92 -3.79
C LYS A 191 24.26 12.74 -2.87
N VAL A 192 23.22 11.96 -2.55
CA VAL A 192 23.33 10.74 -1.74
C VAL A 192 24.22 9.71 -2.45
N ALA A 193 24.01 9.48 -3.75
CA ALA A 193 24.81 8.55 -4.54
C ALA A 193 26.29 8.92 -4.57
N ARG A 194 26.62 10.20 -4.71
CA ARG A 194 28.02 10.67 -4.63
C ARG A 194 28.66 10.42 -3.27
N LYS A 195 27.91 10.66 -2.18
CA LYS A 195 28.39 10.43 -0.80
C LYS A 195 28.72 8.95 -0.53
N HIS A 196 27.91 8.05 -1.10
CA HIS A 196 28.07 6.59 -0.90
C HIS A 196 28.66 5.89 -2.14
N ARG A 197 29.46 6.59 -2.93
CA ARG A 197 30.03 6.10 -4.18
C ARG A 197 30.72 4.74 -3.97
N HIS A 198 30.49 3.80 -4.90
CA HIS A 198 30.99 2.43 -4.88
C HIS A 198 30.56 1.56 -3.69
N LYS A 199 29.42 1.89 -3.03
CA LYS A 199 28.86 1.12 -1.93
C LYS A 199 27.37 0.84 -2.07
N ILE A 200 26.73 1.35 -3.14
CA ILE A 200 25.29 1.29 -3.29
C ILE A 200 24.90 0.00 -4.03
N ALA A 201 24.20 -0.88 -3.33
CA ALA A 201 23.62 -2.09 -3.89
C ALA A 201 22.35 -1.80 -4.70
N ALA A 202 21.44 -1.00 -4.14
CA ALA A 202 20.15 -0.76 -4.74
C ALA A 202 19.60 0.63 -4.44
N ILE A 203 18.71 1.07 -5.34
CA ILE A 203 17.71 2.12 -5.07
C ILE A 203 16.36 1.43 -5.04
N ILE A 204 15.65 1.50 -3.89
CA ILE A 204 14.27 1.02 -3.76
C ILE A 204 13.32 2.20 -3.72
N VAL A 205 12.25 2.14 -4.54
CA VAL A 205 11.27 3.22 -4.68
C VAL A 205 9.87 2.67 -4.87
N GLU A 206 8.88 3.28 -4.22
CA GLU A 206 7.48 3.13 -4.62
C GLU A 206 7.28 3.96 -5.90
N PRO A 207 6.99 3.37 -7.06
CA PRO A 207 6.85 4.15 -8.31
C PRO A 207 5.66 5.12 -8.27
N ILE A 208 4.68 4.85 -7.42
CA ILE A 208 3.65 5.77 -6.94
C ILE A 208 3.68 5.62 -5.43
N ALA A 209 4.17 6.64 -4.72
CA ALA A 209 4.25 6.57 -3.26
C ALA A 209 2.85 6.52 -2.66
N GLY A 210 2.64 5.63 -1.68
CA GLY A 210 1.34 5.37 -1.07
C GLY A 210 1.35 5.36 0.46
N ASN A 211 2.50 5.66 1.06
CA ASN A 211 2.70 5.60 2.52
C ASN A 211 3.05 6.99 3.14
N MET A 212 2.91 8.05 2.37
CA MET A 212 2.87 9.44 2.80
C MET A 212 1.62 10.14 2.24
N GLY A 213 0.54 9.38 2.07
CA GLY A 213 -0.54 9.64 1.14
C GLY A 213 -0.12 9.27 -0.29
N ILE A 214 -1.03 9.40 -1.23
CA ILE A 214 -0.72 9.12 -2.64
C ILE A 214 0.06 10.27 -3.24
N VAL A 215 1.31 10.01 -3.61
CA VAL A 215 2.18 10.98 -4.28
C VAL A 215 2.69 10.38 -5.60
N PRO A 216 2.16 10.83 -6.75
CA PRO A 216 2.66 10.39 -8.06
C PRO A 216 4.09 10.83 -8.31
N PRO A 217 4.85 10.11 -9.15
CA PRO A 217 6.18 10.52 -9.54
C PRO A 217 6.13 11.77 -10.42
N ALA A 218 7.02 12.72 -10.17
CA ALA A 218 7.19 13.88 -11.04
C ALA A 218 7.70 13.46 -12.43
N PRO A 219 7.37 14.20 -13.48
CA PRO A 219 7.87 13.92 -14.83
C PRO A 219 9.39 13.78 -14.84
N GLY A 220 9.89 12.68 -15.40
CA GLY A 220 11.33 12.41 -15.51
C GLY A 220 11.98 11.79 -14.28
N PHE A 221 11.37 11.82 -13.08
CA PHE A 221 11.99 11.31 -11.85
C PHE A 221 12.39 9.83 -11.96
N LEU A 222 11.45 8.94 -12.26
CA LEU A 222 11.73 7.49 -12.39
C LEU A 222 12.68 7.18 -13.56
N LYS A 223 12.58 7.94 -14.68
CA LYS A 223 13.52 7.82 -15.80
C LYS A 223 14.94 8.21 -15.37
N GLY A 224 15.06 9.26 -14.57
CA GLY A 224 16.34 9.68 -14.00
C GLY A 224 16.94 8.65 -13.05
N LEU A 225 16.12 7.98 -12.21
CA LEU A 225 16.55 6.88 -11.36
C LEU A 225 17.08 5.71 -12.19
N ARG A 226 16.35 5.30 -13.24
CA ARG A 226 16.80 4.22 -14.11
C ARG A 226 18.15 4.54 -14.76
N ALA A 227 18.29 5.73 -15.34
CA ALA A 227 19.54 6.16 -15.95
C ALA A 227 20.71 6.24 -14.95
N LEU A 228 20.46 6.64 -13.72
CA LEU A 228 21.46 6.66 -12.64
C LEU A 228 21.90 5.24 -12.29
N CYS A 229 20.95 4.32 -12.13
CA CYS A 229 21.20 2.92 -11.83
C CYS A 229 22.01 2.24 -12.94
N ASP A 230 21.64 2.45 -14.20
CA ASP A 230 22.35 1.88 -15.37
C ASP A 230 23.81 2.36 -15.43
N ARG A 231 24.05 3.64 -15.19
CA ARG A 231 25.39 4.24 -15.21
C ARG A 231 26.32 3.68 -14.13
N HIS A 232 25.77 3.32 -12.98
CA HIS A 232 26.58 2.98 -11.79
C HIS A 232 26.49 1.50 -11.39
N GLY A 233 25.80 0.65 -12.15
CA GLY A 233 25.60 -0.75 -11.82
C GLY A 233 24.77 -0.97 -10.55
N ILE A 234 23.85 -0.05 -10.24
CA ILE A 234 22.98 -0.10 -9.07
C ILE A 234 21.68 -0.83 -9.45
N VAL A 235 21.23 -1.76 -8.62
CA VAL A 235 19.95 -2.45 -8.84
C VAL A 235 18.79 -1.51 -8.55
N LEU A 236 17.92 -1.27 -9.52
CA LEU A 236 16.67 -0.54 -9.33
C LEU A 236 15.57 -1.49 -8.90
N ILE A 237 14.98 -1.26 -7.73
CA ILE A 237 13.87 -2.04 -7.18
C ILE A 237 12.61 -1.17 -7.16
N PHE A 238 11.56 -1.61 -7.86
CA PHE A 238 10.24 -1.03 -7.69
C PHE A 238 9.48 -1.78 -6.62
N ASP A 239 9.12 -1.08 -5.55
CA ASP A 239 8.15 -1.56 -4.59
C ASP A 239 6.74 -1.29 -5.13
N GLU A 240 6.18 -2.29 -5.75
CA GLU A 240 4.82 -2.29 -6.30
C GLU A 240 3.83 -3.03 -5.39
N VAL A 241 4.08 -3.10 -4.10
CA VAL A 241 3.16 -3.72 -3.14
C VAL A 241 1.81 -3.00 -3.12
N ILE A 242 1.77 -1.67 -3.31
CA ILE A 242 0.52 -0.90 -3.46
C ILE A 242 0.13 -0.76 -4.93
N SER A 243 1.05 -0.31 -5.77
CA SER A 243 0.77 0.08 -7.17
C SER A 243 0.64 -1.10 -8.12
N GLY A 244 1.22 -2.25 -7.79
CA GLY A 244 1.15 -3.47 -8.58
C GLY A 244 -0.29 -3.93 -8.76
N PHE A 245 -0.69 -4.19 -10.01
CA PHE A 245 -2.05 -4.55 -10.41
C PHE A 245 -3.13 -3.52 -10.04
N ARG A 246 -2.77 -2.44 -9.34
CA ARG A 246 -3.70 -1.35 -8.99
C ARG A 246 -3.63 -0.17 -9.94
N ALA A 247 -2.44 0.30 -10.24
CA ALA A 247 -2.24 1.41 -11.18
C ALA A 247 -2.64 1.02 -12.61
N SER A 248 -2.25 -0.19 -13.00
CA SER A 248 -2.65 -0.85 -14.25
C SER A 248 -2.56 -2.37 -14.07
N LYS A 249 -2.96 -3.13 -15.09
CA LYS A 249 -2.84 -4.59 -15.12
C LYS A 249 -1.39 -5.07 -15.02
N GLY A 250 -0.42 -4.29 -15.50
CA GLY A 250 1.01 -4.54 -15.42
C GLY A 250 1.73 -3.72 -14.34
N GLY A 251 0.99 -3.16 -13.38
CA GLY A 251 1.54 -2.30 -12.33
C GLY A 251 1.83 -0.87 -12.79
N ALA A 252 2.47 -0.10 -11.93
CA ALA A 252 2.90 1.25 -12.26
C ALA A 252 4.00 1.25 -13.32
N GLN A 253 4.90 0.26 -13.33
CA GLN A 253 5.96 0.13 -14.32
C GLN A 253 5.45 0.10 -15.77
N ALA A 254 4.33 -0.59 -16.02
CA ALA A 254 3.70 -0.60 -17.34
C ALA A 254 3.06 0.75 -17.68
N LEU A 255 2.56 1.48 -16.70
CA LEU A 255 1.96 2.81 -16.88
C LEU A 255 3.03 3.86 -17.21
N VAL A 256 4.19 3.82 -16.55
CA VAL A 256 5.28 4.80 -16.73
C VAL A 256 6.30 4.39 -17.79
N GLY A 257 6.23 3.17 -18.31
CA GLY A 257 7.14 2.65 -19.34
C GLY A 257 8.58 2.42 -18.86
N ILE A 258 8.79 2.14 -17.56
CA ILE A 258 10.12 1.93 -16.99
C ILE A 258 10.19 0.55 -16.37
N LYS A 259 11.20 -0.24 -16.74
CA LYS A 259 11.46 -1.56 -16.18
C LYS A 259 12.51 -1.46 -15.07
N PRO A 260 12.18 -1.80 -13.82
CA PRO A 260 13.17 -2.01 -12.77
C PRO A 260 13.92 -3.35 -12.99
N ASP A 261 15.00 -3.56 -12.24
CA ASP A 261 15.73 -4.84 -12.24
C ASP A 261 15.02 -5.88 -11.37
N LEU A 262 14.42 -5.43 -10.24
CA LEU A 262 13.59 -6.24 -9.35
C LEU A 262 12.28 -5.50 -9.05
N THR A 263 11.22 -6.26 -8.84
CA THR A 263 9.89 -5.78 -8.45
C THR A 263 9.40 -6.55 -7.24
N CYS A 264 8.91 -5.83 -6.23
CA CYS A 264 8.22 -6.39 -5.07
C CYS A 264 6.71 -6.23 -5.25
N LEU A 265 5.96 -7.30 -4.95
CA LEU A 265 4.51 -7.38 -5.05
C LEU A 265 3.90 -7.82 -3.73
N GLY A 266 2.64 -7.45 -3.52
CA GLY A 266 1.85 -7.85 -2.36
C GLY A 266 0.38 -7.50 -2.57
N LYS A 267 -0.38 -7.38 -1.49
CA LYS A 267 -1.77 -6.91 -1.50
C LYS A 267 -2.66 -7.61 -2.54
N ILE A 268 -2.88 -7.03 -3.72
CA ILE A 268 -3.79 -7.56 -4.76
C ILE A 268 -3.39 -8.98 -5.21
N ILE A 269 -2.09 -9.29 -5.24
CA ILE A 269 -1.61 -10.63 -5.62
C ILE A 269 -2.14 -11.73 -4.71
N GLY A 270 -2.56 -11.39 -3.48
CA GLY A 270 -3.14 -12.31 -2.51
C GLY A 270 -4.67 -12.35 -2.50
N GLY A 271 -5.34 -11.45 -3.23
CA GLY A 271 -6.81 -11.39 -3.22
C GLY A 271 -7.43 -11.19 -1.83
N GLY A 272 -6.66 -10.66 -0.87
CA GLY A 272 -7.04 -10.48 0.54
C GLY A 272 -6.40 -11.48 1.50
N LEU A 273 -5.68 -12.49 1.02
CA LEU A 273 -4.90 -13.42 1.83
C LEU A 273 -3.44 -12.98 1.94
N PRO A 274 -2.71 -13.41 3.01
CA PRO A 274 -1.32 -13.03 3.21
C PRO A 274 -0.42 -13.67 2.15
N VAL A 275 0.16 -12.82 1.30
CA VAL A 275 1.15 -13.16 0.30
C VAL A 275 1.94 -11.93 -0.10
N GLY A 276 3.21 -12.13 -0.41
CA GLY A 276 4.07 -11.23 -1.15
C GLY A 276 4.80 -11.99 -2.23
N ALA A 277 5.48 -11.26 -3.10
CA ALA A 277 6.39 -11.84 -4.08
C ALA A 277 7.48 -10.85 -4.44
N TYR A 278 8.63 -11.36 -4.82
CA TYR A 278 9.67 -10.58 -5.50
C TYR A 278 10.11 -11.32 -6.76
N GLY A 279 10.42 -10.56 -7.77
CA GLY A 279 10.80 -11.10 -9.06
C GLY A 279 11.50 -10.05 -9.90
N GLY A 280 12.04 -10.45 -11.04
CA GLY A 280 12.76 -9.56 -11.93
C GLY A 280 13.56 -10.32 -12.96
N ARG A 281 14.69 -9.74 -13.35
CA ARG A 281 15.62 -10.29 -14.32
C ARG A 281 16.09 -11.69 -13.94
N THR A 282 16.21 -12.57 -14.91
CA THR A 282 16.61 -13.97 -14.73
C THR A 282 17.94 -14.09 -13.96
N ASP A 283 18.96 -13.31 -14.33
CA ASP A 283 20.30 -13.36 -13.71
C ASP A 283 20.27 -13.03 -12.20
N LEU A 284 19.44 -12.09 -11.78
CA LEU A 284 19.25 -11.75 -10.37
C LEU A 284 18.46 -12.83 -9.63
N MET A 285 17.41 -13.34 -10.24
CA MET A 285 16.55 -14.35 -9.60
C MET A 285 17.19 -15.73 -9.52
N GLU A 286 18.15 -16.05 -10.38
CA GLU A 286 18.97 -17.27 -10.31
C GLU A 286 19.97 -17.25 -9.14
N MET A 287 20.23 -16.10 -8.53
CA MET A 287 20.99 -16.05 -7.28
C MET A 287 20.24 -16.63 -6.08
N VAL A 288 18.91 -16.80 -6.17
CA VAL A 288 18.08 -17.31 -5.06
C VAL A 288 18.20 -18.83 -4.97
N ALA A 289 18.43 -19.33 -3.74
CA ALA A 289 18.48 -20.75 -3.45
C ALA A 289 17.18 -21.48 -3.90
N PRO A 290 17.26 -22.70 -4.44
CA PRO A 290 18.40 -23.62 -4.49
C PRO A 290 19.32 -23.42 -5.72
N VAL A 291 19.03 -22.50 -6.64
CA VAL A 291 19.85 -22.28 -7.85
C VAL A 291 21.14 -21.54 -7.47
N GLY A 292 21.03 -20.46 -6.69
CA GLY A 292 22.14 -19.66 -6.24
C GLY A 292 22.30 -19.67 -4.70
N PRO A 293 23.24 -18.85 -4.17
CA PRO A 293 23.59 -18.87 -2.76
C PRO A 293 22.66 -18.04 -1.85
N VAL A 294 21.79 -17.20 -2.41
CA VAL A 294 20.96 -16.28 -1.62
C VAL A 294 19.78 -17.01 -0.98
N TYR A 295 19.85 -17.19 0.33
CA TYR A 295 18.85 -17.97 1.06
C TYR A 295 17.55 -17.19 1.32
N GLN A 296 16.43 -17.84 1.03
CA GLN A 296 15.08 -17.45 1.44
C GLN A 296 14.24 -18.72 1.58
N ALA A 297 13.55 -18.88 2.69
CA ALA A 297 12.62 -19.97 2.95
C ALA A 297 11.41 -19.45 3.74
N GLY A 298 10.28 -20.15 3.65
CA GLY A 298 9.07 -19.84 4.40
C GLY A 298 8.11 -21.04 4.35
N THR A 299 7.69 -21.52 5.51
CA THR A 299 6.79 -22.68 5.63
C THR A 299 5.49 -22.50 4.83
N LEU A 300 4.95 -21.30 4.80
CA LEU A 300 3.70 -20.98 4.13
C LEU A 300 3.89 -20.23 2.80
N SER A 301 5.13 -20.05 2.35
CA SER A 301 5.41 -19.48 1.02
C SER A 301 4.83 -20.38 -0.06
N GLY A 302 3.98 -19.83 -0.91
CA GLY A 302 3.30 -20.61 -1.95
C GLY A 302 2.12 -21.45 -1.45
N ASN A 303 1.56 -21.17 -0.26
CA ASN A 303 0.43 -21.95 0.26
C ASN A 303 -0.77 -21.95 -0.70
N PRO A 304 -1.48 -23.09 -0.83
CA PRO A 304 -2.49 -23.27 -1.87
C PRO A 304 -3.67 -22.31 -1.77
N LEU A 305 -4.01 -21.84 -0.58
CA LEU A 305 -5.12 -20.90 -0.42
C LEU A 305 -4.76 -19.51 -0.96
N ALA A 306 -3.60 -18.97 -0.57
CA ALA A 306 -3.13 -17.67 -1.05
C ALA A 306 -2.86 -17.71 -2.57
N MET A 307 -2.27 -18.80 -3.07
CA MET A 307 -2.05 -18.97 -4.52
C MET A 307 -3.38 -19.05 -5.29
N THR A 308 -4.37 -19.78 -4.79
CA THR A 308 -5.71 -19.85 -5.40
C THR A 308 -6.39 -18.47 -5.40
N ALA A 309 -6.29 -17.73 -4.31
CA ALA A 309 -6.81 -16.37 -4.25
C ALA A 309 -6.13 -15.44 -5.25
N GLY A 310 -4.80 -15.54 -5.36
CA GLY A 310 -4.01 -14.76 -6.32
C GLY A 310 -4.37 -15.07 -7.76
N VAL A 311 -4.45 -16.35 -8.12
CA VAL A 311 -4.89 -16.78 -9.47
C VAL A 311 -6.27 -16.21 -9.78
N TRP A 312 -7.23 -16.33 -8.86
CA TRP A 312 -8.56 -15.77 -9.06
C TRP A 312 -8.51 -14.24 -9.23
N ALA A 313 -7.82 -13.53 -8.33
CA ALA A 313 -7.74 -12.08 -8.33
C ALA A 313 -7.13 -11.56 -9.64
N LEU A 314 -5.98 -12.10 -10.07
CA LEU A 314 -5.27 -11.63 -11.26
C LEU A 314 -5.98 -12.04 -12.57
N SER A 315 -6.61 -13.20 -12.61
CA SER A 315 -7.38 -13.65 -13.78
C SER A 315 -8.63 -12.79 -14.05
N ASN A 316 -9.17 -12.14 -13.02
CA ASN A 316 -10.32 -11.25 -13.14
C ASN A 316 -9.97 -9.76 -13.38
N LEU A 317 -8.70 -9.43 -13.54
CA LEU A 317 -8.28 -8.08 -13.95
C LEU A 317 -8.57 -7.85 -15.44
N SER A 318 -9.45 -6.92 -15.72
CA SER A 318 -9.91 -6.63 -17.09
C SER A 318 -9.89 -5.14 -17.41
N ALA A 319 -9.80 -4.79 -18.69
CA ALA A 319 -9.86 -3.38 -19.12
C ALA A 319 -11.17 -2.68 -18.68
N PRO A 320 -12.36 -3.30 -18.73
CA PRO A 320 -13.58 -2.71 -18.16
C PRO A 320 -13.48 -2.41 -16.67
N LEU A 321 -12.82 -3.27 -15.87
CA LEU A 321 -12.57 -3.02 -14.45
C LEU A 321 -11.80 -1.70 -14.25
N TYR A 322 -10.66 -1.53 -14.92
CA TYR A 322 -9.85 -0.31 -14.77
C TYR A 322 -10.59 0.94 -15.27
N ARG A 323 -11.35 0.85 -16.38
CA ARG A 323 -12.19 1.96 -16.83
C ARG A 323 -13.25 2.34 -15.80
N LYS A 324 -13.90 1.36 -15.16
CA LYS A 324 -14.85 1.61 -14.07
C LYS A 324 -14.18 2.31 -12.89
N LEU A 325 -13.05 1.78 -12.45
CA LEU A 325 -12.29 2.34 -11.32
C LEU A 325 -11.84 3.78 -11.60
N GLN A 326 -11.36 4.06 -12.80
CA GLN A 326 -10.97 5.40 -13.21
C GLN A 326 -12.14 6.37 -13.18
N LYS A 327 -13.31 5.98 -13.71
CA LYS A 327 -14.53 6.81 -13.67
C LYS A 327 -14.94 7.13 -12.22
N LEU A 328 -14.90 6.14 -11.34
CA LEU A 328 -15.23 6.33 -9.92
C LEU A 328 -14.23 7.25 -9.23
N SER A 329 -12.93 7.09 -9.50
CA SER A 329 -11.86 7.95 -8.96
C SER A 329 -12.04 9.40 -9.42
N THR A 330 -12.20 9.64 -10.72
CA THR A 330 -12.42 11.00 -11.26
C THR A 330 -13.65 11.67 -10.62
N ARG A 331 -14.74 10.91 -10.48
CA ARG A 331 -15.96 11.43 -9.86
C ARG A 331 -15.76 11.79 -8.39
N LEU A 332 -15.03 10.95 -7.63
CA LEU A 332 -14.74 11.18 -6.22
C LEU A 332 -13.85 12.41 -6.03
N VAL A 333 -12.79 12.53 -6.85
CA VAL A 333 -11.90 13.71 -6.87
C VAL A 333 -12.69 14.99 -7.16
N SER A 334 -13.53 14.99 -8.21
CA SER A 334 -14.35 16.16 -8.55
C SER A 334 -15.34 16.52 -7.44
N GLY A 335 -15.93 15.52 -6.77
CA GLY A 335 -16.81 15.75 -5.63
C GLY A 335 -16.10 16.42 -4.45
N PHE A 336 -14.95 15.89 -4.04
CA PHE A 336 -14.16 16.50 -2.97
C PHE A 336 -13.71 17.93 -3.31
N GLN A 337 -13.28 18.18 -4.56
CA GLN A 337 -12.89 19.52 -5.00
C GLN A 337 -14.06 20.49 -4.96
N HIS A 338 -15.24 20.05 -5.40
CA HIS A 338 -16.45 20.87 -5.37
C HIS A 338 -16.86 21.18 -3.92
N ALA A 339 -16.95 20.18 -3.06
CA ALA A 339 -17.31 20.35 -1.65
C ALA A 339 -16.32 21.28 -0.92
N ALA A 340 -15.02 21.08 -1.10
CA ALA A 340 -13.99 21.93 -0.51
C ALA A 340 -14.14 23.39 -0.96
N LYS A 341 -14.31 23.62 -2.27
CA LYS A 341 -14.49 24.96 -2.84
C LYS A 341 -15.76 25.63 -2.30
N SER A 342 -16.89 24.93 -2.24
CA SER A 342 -18.17 25.46 -1.74
C SER A 342 -18.12 25.88 -0.27
N ASN A 343 -17.21 25.26 0.51
CA ASN A 343 -17.05 25.54 1.94
C ASN A 343 -15.78 26.37 2.26
N GLY A 344 -15.07 26.88 1.26
CA GLY A 344 -13.87 27.70 1.47
C GLY A 344 -12.68 26.94 2.08
N ILE A 345 -12.66 25.60 1.97
CA ILE A 345 -11.63 24.74 2.57
C ILE A 345 -10.52 24.48 1.53
N ALA A 346 -9.28 24.69 1.92
CA ALA A 346 -8.14 24.39 1.08
C ALA A 346 -7.83 22.89 1.07
N VAL A 347 -8.04 22.23 -0.07
CA VAL A 347 -7.75 20.80 -0.25
C VAL A 347 -6.99 20.56 -1.54
N THR A 348 -5.85 19.88 -1.44
CA THR A 348 -5.12 19.29 -2.56
C THR A 348 -5.42 17.80 -2.64
N ILE A 349 -5.80 17.29 -3.82
CA ILE A 349 -6.12 15.87 -3.99
C ILE A 349 -5.15 15.25 -4.97
N ASN A 350 -4.37 14.30 -4.48
CA ASN A 350 -3.54 13.46 -5.33
C ASN A 350 -4.29 12.16 -5.64
N ALA A 351 -4.24 11.73 -6.90
CA ALA A 351 -4.87 10.50 -7.35
C ALA A 351 -4.03 9.78 -8.40
N SER A 352 -4.06 8.46 -8.38
CA SER A 352 -3.46 7.61 -9.41
C SER A 352 -4.30 6.35 -9.60
N GLY A 353 -4.93 6.23 -10.78
CA GLY A 353 -5.84 5.12 -11.07
C GLY A 353 -7.00 5.08 -10.08
N SER A 354 -7.05 4.04 -9.26
CA SER A 354 -8.14 3.76 -8.31
C SER A 354 -7.77 4.03 -6.84
N VAL A 355 -6.77 4.88 -6.61
CA VAL A 355 -6.34 5.29 -5.27
C VAL A 355 -6.12 6.79 -5.24
N LEU A 356 -6.51 7.43 -4.15
CA LEU A 356 -6.38 8.88 -3.97
C LEU A 356 -6.15 9.23 -2.50
N THR A 357 -5.66 10.46 -2.25
CA THR A 357 -5.58 11.04 -0.91
C THR A 357 -5.98 12.51 -0.98
N PRO A 358 -7.01 12.94 -0.23
CA PRO A 358 -7.28 14.35 0.00
C PRO A 358 -6.35 14.88 1.10
N PHE A 359 -5.56 15.89 0.80
CA PHE A 359 -4.71 16.59 1.76
C PHE A 359 -5.31 17.94 2.09
N PHE A 360 -5.49 18.25 3.35
CA PHE A 360 -5.92 19.58 3.79
C PHE A 360 -4.72 20.54 3.71
N SER A 361 -4.50 21.04 2.52
CA SER A 361 -3.38 21.93 2.16
C SER A 361 -3.74 22.78 0.96
N SER A 362 -3.32 24.05 0.99
CA SER A 362 -3.41 24.96 -0.15
C SER A 362 -2.24 24.77 -1.13
N GLN A 363 -1.21 24.03 -0.74
CA GLN A 363 -0.03 23.81 -1.55
C GLN A 363 -0.03 22.42 -2.17
N PRO A 364 0.57 22.22 -3.35
CA PRO A 364 0.75 20.90 -3.96
C PRO A 364 1.56 19.97 -3.04
N VAL A 365 1.09 18.71 -2.93
CA VAL A 365 1.79 17.67 -2.17
C VAL A 365 2.55 16.77 -3.14
N THR A 366 3.87 16.87 -3.13
CA THR A 366 4.77 16.22 -4.10
C THR A 366 5.85 15.36 -3.46
N ASN A 367 6.04 15.45 -2.15
CA ASN A 367 7.04 14.71 -1.38
C ASN A 367 6.64 14.63 0.10
N TYR A 368 7.50 14.01 0.91
CA TYR A 368 7.25 13.83 2.34
C TYR A 368 7.11 15.15 3.11
N ALA A 369 7.97 16.13 2.84
CA ALA A 369 7.91 17.43 3.52
C ALA A 369 6.59 18.15 3.25
N SER A 370 6.12 18.18 1.99
CA SER A 370 4.83 18.78 1.66
C SER A 370 3.64 17.97 2.17
N ALA A 371 3.76 16.63 2.28
CA ALA A 371 2.71 15.80 2.87
C ALA A 371 2.55 16.05 4.38
N THR A 372 3.66 16.15 5.12
CA THR A 372 3.65 16.41 6.56
C THR A 372 3.28 17.85 6.94
N ALA A 373 3.31 18.78 5.98
CA ALA A 373 2.83 20.15 6.17
C ALA A 373 1.30 20.29 6.04
N ALA A 374 0.59 19.22 5.63
CA ALA A 374 -0.87 19.25 5.56
C ALA A 374 -1.49 19.23 6.97
N ASP A 375 -2.68 19.84 7.10
CA ASP A 375 -3.42 19.93 8.35
C ASP A 375 -4.01 18.58 8.77
N THR A 376 -3.35 17.92 9.70
CA THR A 376 -3.77 16.60 10.21
C THR A 376 -4.91 16.69 11.23
N GLU A 377 -5.13 17.83 11.88
CA GLU A 377 -6.24 18.03 12.81
C GLU A 377 -7.55 18.17 12.03
N MET A 378 -7.52 18.94 10.93
CA MET A 378 -8.66 19.03 10.01
C MET A 378 -8.97 17.67 9.38
N TYR A 379 -7.95 16.88 9.03
CA TYR A 379 -8.18 15.51 8.56
C TYR A 379 -8.86 14.64 9.64
N ALA A 380 -8.44 14.74 10.89
CA ALA A 380 -9.03 13.97 11.99
C ALA A 380 -10.51 14.33 12.20
N ALA A 381 -10.86 15.63 12.15
CA ALA A 381 -12.24 16.07 12.22
C ALA A 381 -13.06 15.57 11.03
N PHE A 382 -12.55 15.68 9.81
CA PHE A 382 -13.15 15.15 8.59
C PHE A 382 -13.36 13.62 8.67
N PHE A 383 -12.35 12.86 9.12
CA PHE A 383 -12.45 11.41 9.32
C PHE A 383 -13.61 11.04 10.24
N ASN A 384 -13.69 11.70 11.41
CA ASN A 384 -14.72 11.40 12.41
C ASN A 384 -16.14 11.74 11.90
N GLY A 385 -16.29 12.87 11.19
CA GLY A 385 -17.55 13.22 10.56
C GLY A 385 -18.00 12.20 9.51
N MET A 386 -17.07 11.75 8.66
CA MET A 386 -17.35 10.72 7.65
C MET A 386 -17.73 9.38 8.31
N LEU A 387 -17.01 8.98 9.37
CA LEU A 387 -17.29 7.74 10.09
C LEU A 387 -18.69 7.75 10.73
N GLN A 388 -19.12 8.87 11.31
CA GLN A 388 -20.45 9.03 11.88
C GLN A 388 -21.55 8.85 10.83
N GLN A 389 -21.28 9.23 9.58
CA GLN A 389 -22.20 9.10 8.45
C GLN A 389 -22.13 7.74 7.74
N GLY A 390 -21.44 6.77 8.31
CA GLY A 390 -21.34 5.43 7.74
C GLY A 390 -20.37 5.32 6.56
N ILE A 391 -19.37 6.17 6.51
CA ILE A 391 -18.27 6.11 5.56
C ILE A 391 -16.98 5.83 6.34
N TYR A 392 -16.22 4.82 5.93
CA TYR A 392 -14.98 4.41 6.58
C TYR A 392 -13.77 4.82 5.73
N PRO A 393 -13.22 6.03 5.95
CA PRO A 393 -11.97 6.45 5.32
C PRO A 393 -10.75 5.88 6.04
N PRO A 394 -9.53 5.98 5.50
CA PRO A 394 -8.32 5.66 6.23
C PRO A 394 -8.16 6.52 7.48
N PRO A 395 -7.84 5.92 8.66
CA PRO A 395 -7.65 6.68 9.90
C PRO A 395 -6.28 7.35 10.00
N SER A 396 -5.81 7.92 8.91
CA SER A 396 -4.58 8.73 8.83
C SER A 396 -4.56 9.53 7.53
N GLN A 397 -4.13 10.80 7.61
CA GLN A 397 -3.89 11.67 6.45
C GLN A 397 -2.87 11.07 5.46
N PHE A 398 -1.97 10.22 5.95
CA PHE A 398 -0.86 9.66 5.17
C PHE A 398 -1.20 8.33 4.49
N GLU A 399 -2.47 7.94 4.48
CA GLU A 399 -2.94 6.71 3.83
C GLU A 399 -3.74 7.01 2.55
N GLY A 400 -3.79 6.02 1.67
CA GLY A 400 -4.60 6.09 0.46
C GLY A 400 -6.04 5.64 0.68
N TRP A 401 -6.98 6.30 -0.02
CA TRP A 401 -8.35 5.84 -0.20
C TRP A 401 -8.42 4.90 -1.40
N PHE A 402 -8.89 3.68 -1.19
CA PHE A 402 -8.90 2.65 -2.22
C PHE A 402 -10.30 2.38 -2.77
N LEU A 403 -10.43 2.47 -4.08
CA LEU A 403 -11.65 2.08 -4.78
C LEU A 403 -11.59 0.61 -5.21
N SER A 404 -12.74 -0.04 -5.25
CA SER A 404 -12.91 -1.41 -5.73
C SER A 404 -13.99 -1.51 -6.79
N ALA A 405 -14.01 -2.64 -7.51
CA ALA A 405 -15.08 -2.96 -8.47
C ALA A 405 -16.47 -2.99 -7.85
N ALA A 406 -16.56 -3.16 -6.55
CA ALA A 406 -17.84 -3.21 -5.83
C ALA A 406 -18.38 -1.82 -5.48
N HIS A 407 -17.58 -0.76 -5.55
CA HIS A 407 -18.07 0.60 -5.43
C HIS A 407 -18.96 0.96 -6.62
N SER A 408 -19.97 1.77 -6.37
CA SER A 408 -20.92 2.23 -7.38
C SER A 408 -21.16 3.73 -7.26
N ALA A 409 -21.91 4.29 -8.21
CA ALA A 409 -22.36 5.67 -8.15
C ALA A 409 -23.23 5.94 -6.91
N VAL A 410 -23.94 4.95 -6.39
CA VAL A 410 -24.74 5.03 -5.15
C VAL A 410 -23.85 5.20 -3.92
N SER A 411 -22.67 4.56 -3.89
CA SER A 411 -21.65 4.79 -2.85
C SER A 411 -21.18 6.26 -2.82
N TYR A 412 -21.18 6.92 -3.98
CA TYR A 412 -20.89 8.34 -4.11
C TYR A 412 -22.12 9.23 -3.78
N THR A 413 -23.33 8.79 -4.11
CA THR A 413 -24.55 9.57 -3.80
C THR A 413 -24.79 9.62 -2.29
N HIS A 414 -24.36 8.60 -1.53
CA HIS A 414 -24.31 8.70 -0.07
C HIS A 414 -23.32 9.79 0.40
N LEU A 415 -22.14 9.87 -0.20
CA LEU A 415 -21.23 10.99 0.02
C LEU A 415 -21.89 12.35 -0.31
N ARG A 416 -22.70 12.42 -1.35
CA ARG A 416 -23.34 13.66 -1.84
C ARG A 416 -24.69 13.99 -1.20
N ALA A 417 -25.50 13.00 -0.84
CA ALA A 417 -26.76 13.23 -0.11
C ALA A 417 -26.48 13.77 1.30
N HIS A 418 -25.29 13.52 1.82
CA HIS A 418 -24.75 14.09 3.04
C HIS A 418 -23.92 15.36 2.79
N GLU A 419 -23.84 15.89 1.54
CA GLU A 419 -23.28 17.24 1.27
C GLU A 419 -24.12 18.35 1.93
N THR A 420 -25.43 18.17 2.10
CA THR A 420 -26.25 19.06 2.93
C THR A 420 -25.98 18.90 4.43
N GLU A 421 -25.48 17.73 4.88
CA GLU A 421 -25.03 17.48 6.24
C GLU A 421 -23.48 17.56 6.36
N ALA A 422 -22.71 17.47 5.26
CA ALA A 422 -21.32 17.89 5.20
C ALA A 422 -21.18 19.42 5.36
N GLU A 423 -22.21 20.20 5.08
CA GLU A 423 -22.33 21.55 5.63
C GLU A 423 -22.28 21.54 7.17
N LEU A 424 -22.84 20.53 7.84
CA LEU A 424 -22.71 20.38 9.29
C LEU A 424 -21.30 19.97 9.73
N VAL A 425 -20.63 19.07 9.00
CA VAL A 425 -19.23 18.69 9.28
C VAL A 425 -18.29 19.87 9.00
N CYS A 426 -18.55 20.64 7.93
CA CYS A 426 -17.79 21.86 7.66
C CYS A 426 -18.19 23.00 8.61
N ARG A 427 -19.45 23.11 9.08
CA ARG A 427 -19.84 24.07 10.12
C ARG A 427 -19.21 23.75 11.48
N LEU A 428 -19.13 22.49 11.89
CA LEU A 428 -18.42 22.07 13.10
C LEU A 428 -16.91 22.37 13.05
N LEU A 429 -16.34 22.53 11.85
CA LEU A 429 -14.94 22.96 11.63
C LEU A 429 -14.79 24.49 11.65
N LEU A 430 -15.86 25.23 11.39
CA LEU A 430 -15.88 26.71 11.36
C LEU A 430 -16.32 27.32 12.71
N GLU A 431 -16.91 26.56 13.63
CA GLU A 431 -17.33 26.99 14.97
C GLU A 431 -16.25 26.81 16.05
N LYS A 432 -15.01 26.52 15.68
CA LYS A 432 -13.81 26.63 16.50
C LYS A 432 -12.88 27.68 15.95
#